data_dc835be7f9c556425912eb7b184cd340
#
_entry.id   dc835be7f9c556425912eb7b184cd340
#
_cell.length_a   1.000
_cell.length_b   1.000
_cell.length_c   1.000
_cell.angle_alpha   90.00
_cell.angle_beta   90.00
_cell.angle_gamma   90.00
#
_symmetry.space_group_name_H-M   'P 1'
#
loop_
_entity.id
_entity.type
_entity.pdbx_description
1 polymer ?
#
loop_
_entity_poly.entity_id
_entity_poly.type
_entity_poly.pdbx_seq_one_letter_code
_entity_poly.pdbx_strand_id
1 'polypeptide(L)'
;MPVPTYDEITSAGIQMLRLARERVGQGYASSFSVTNPVSLKDLSNLNGGNAGGSGNSFPAINMLNIQSANFFRNRRPDGANPLKVSEFLGYDQTLIRREFRFAYSSTSSTNACNFTINATSYWHDGSNTLPVDGDRIWKYATGTATSDRAESGYYQIFDPSSGVSEGTYGEVLGGGAFGGQ
;
A
#
# COMPACT_ATOMS: atom_id res chain seq x y z
N MET A 1 -2.57 1.78 12.57
CA MET A 1 -2.44 2.96 11.69
C MET A 1 -1.01 2.98 11.16
N PRO A 2 -0.81 3.21 9.86
CA PRO A 2 0.52 3.37 9.27
C PRO A 2 1.24 4.61 9.81
N VAL A 3 2.49 4.78 9.44
CA VAL A 3 3.24 6.00 9.72
C VAL A 3 2.55 7.18 9.01
N PRO A 4 2.37 8.34 9.65
CA PRO A 4 1.77 9.50 9.01
C PRO A 4 2.47 9.88 7.71
N THR A 5 1.70 10.34 6.73
CA THR A 5 2.19 10.95 5.51
C THR A 5 2.82 12.31 5.80
N TYR A 6 3.45 12.92 4.80
CA TYR A 6 4.03 14.25 4.96
C TYR A 6 3.01 15.31 5.38
N ASP A 7 1.81 15.24 4.82
CA ASP A 7 0.75 16.22 5.08
C ASP A 7 0.11 16.05 6.47
N GLU A 8 0.23 14.85 7.05
CA GLU A 8 -0.28 14.52 8.38
C GLU A 8 0.75 14.75 9.50
N ILE A 9 2.01 15.03 9.15
CA ILE A 9 3.05 15.28 10.15
C ILE A 9 2.76 16.58 10.89
N THR A 10 2.54 16.44 12.18
CA THR A 10 2.46 17.57 13.11
C THR A 10 3.85 18.05 13.50
N SER A 11 3.93 19.16 14.24
CA SER A 11 5.17 19.71 14.77
C SER A 11 6.03 18.74 15.60
N ALA A 12 5.46 17.63 16.06
CA ALA A 12 6.18 16.58 16.79
C ALA A 12 7.05 15.67 15.90
N GLY A 13 6.84 15.68 14.57
CA GLY A 13 7.60 14.87 13.64
C GLY A 13 7.37 13.36 13.81
N ILE A 14 8.23 12.56 13.15
CA ILE A 14 8.20 11.10 13.25
C ILE A 14 8.98 10.65 14.49
N GLN A 15 8.36 9.82 15.30
CA GLN A 15 8.97 9.29 16.52
C GLN A 15 9.56 7.90 16.31
N MET A 16 10.83 7.73 16.61
CA MET A 16 11.58 6.47 16.38
C MET A 16 10.94 5.26 17.08
N LEU A 17 10.44 5.43 18.30
CA LEU A 17 9.80 4.32 19.03
C LEU A 17 8.48 3.89 18.37
N ARG A 18 7.73 4.84 17.83
CA ARG A 18 6.50 4.54 17.09
C ARG A 18 6.78 3.87 15.74
N LEU A 19 7.88 4.25 15.08
CA LEU A 19 8.35 3.53 13.89
C LEU A 19 8.71 2.08 14.21
N ALA A 20 9.40 1.84 15.33
CA ALA A 20 9.71 0.47 15.75
C ALA A 20 8.44 -0.36 15.91
N ARG A 21 7.39 0.22 16.47
CA ARG A 21 6.10 -0.45 16.62
C ARG A 21 5.42 -0.74 15.28
N GLU A 22 5.45 0.21 14.37
CA GLU A 22 4.97 0.00 12.99
C GLU A 22 5.74 -1.14 12.33
N ARG A 23 7.05 -1.17 12.46
CA ARG A 23 7.92 -2.19 11.87
C ARG A 23 7.64 -3.61 12.38
N VAL A 24 7.04 -3.78 13.54
CA VAL A 24 6.58 -5.08 14.04
C VAL A 24 5.09 -5.35 13.79
N GLY A 25 4.42 -4.51 13.02
CA GLY A 25 3.01 -4.69 12.64
C GLY A 25 1.99 -4.31 13.72
N GLN A 26 2.39 -3.57 14.76
CA GLN A 26 1.51 -3.18 15.85
C GLN A 26 0.86 -1.80 15.66
N GLY A 27 1.26 -1.08 14.63
CA GLY A 27 0.72 0.23 14.26
C GLY A 27 1.41 1.40 14.95
N TYR A 28 1.60 2.48 14.19
CA TYR A 28 2.35 3.67 14.61
C TYR A 28 1.72 4.41 15.80
N ALA A 29 0.40 4.43 15.90
CA ALA A 29 -0.31 5.24 16.93
C ALA A 29 -0.25 4.66 18.34
N SER A 30 0.14 3.39 18.51
CA SER A 30 0.13 2.75 19.82
C SER A 30 1.28 3.25 20.70
N SER A 31 1.10 3.27 22.00
CA SER A 31 2.18 3.48 22.96
C SER A 31 3.13 2.27 22.91
N PHE A 32 4.41 2.52 23.02
CA PHE A 32 5.43 1.47 22.95
C PHE A 32 6.56 1.73 23.95
N SER A 33 6.94 0.68 24.64
CA SER A 33 8.13 0.68 25.49
C SER A 33 9.14 -0.30 24.88
N VAL A 34 10.36 0.15 24.62
CA VAL A 34 11.48 -0.70 24.25
C VAL A 34 12.48 -0.74 25.41
N THR A 35 13.04 -1.91 25.64
CA THR A 35 14.10 -2.10 26.62
C THR A 35 15.48 -1.68 26.10
N ASN A 36 15.65 -1.67 24.77
CA ASN A 36 16.88 -1.33 24.09
C ASN A 36 16.69 -0.11 23.17
N PRO A 37 17.73 0.72 22.96
CA PRO A 37 17.70 1.79 21.96
C PRO A 37 17.38 1.23 20.58
N VAL A 38 16.52 1.94 19.84
CA VAL A 38 16.17 1.58 18.45
C VAL A 38 17.15 2.22 17.49
N SER A 39 17.78 1.40 16.66
CA SER A 39 18.68 1.86 15.60
C SER A 39 17.92 2.10 14.28
N LEU A 40 18.17 3.22 13.63
CA LEU A 40 17.63 3.47 12.29
C LEU A 40 18.13 2.44 11.27
N LYS A 41 19.32 1.90 11.48
CA LYS A 41 19.87 0.83 10.64
C LYS A 41 19.05 -0.46 10.74
N ASP A 42 18.59 -0.82 11.94
CA ASP A 42 17.69 -1.97 12.11
C ASP A 42 16.33 -1.71 11.43
N LEU A 43 15.77 -0.52 11.63
CA LEU A 43 14.49 -0.13 11.04
C LEU A 43 14.53 -0.15 9.50
N SER A 44 15.64 0.30 8.91
CA SER A 44 15.80 0.44 7.45
C SER A 44 16.32 -0.84 6.77
N ASN A 45 16.60 -1.91 7.52
CA ASN A 45 17.11 -3.15 6.95
C ASN A 45 16.04 -3.85 6.11
N LEU A 46 16.29 -3.98 4.81
CA LEU A 46 15.37 -4.61 3.85
C LEU A 46 15.00 -6.04 4.23
N ASN A 47 15.98 -6.79 4.67
CA ASN A 47 15.82 -8.21 4.99
C ASN A 47 15.33 -8.45 6.43
N GLY A 48 15.18 -7.39 7.21
CA GLY A 48 14.85 -7.48 8.62
C GLY A 48 16.03 -7.93 9.49
N GLY A 49 15.75 -8.31 10.73
CA GLY A 49 16.77 -8.70 11.69
C GLY A 49 17.33 -7.51 12.48
N ASN A 50 18.53 -7.68 13.01
CA ASN A 50 19.23 -6.73 13.89
C ASN A 50 20.52 -6.22 13.22
N ALA A 51 20.38 -5.44 12.17
CA ALA A 51 21.54 -4.94 11.38
C ALA A 51 22.30 -3.82 12.09
N GLY A 52 21.68 -3.09 13.00
CA GLY A 52 22.27 -2.00 13.76
C GLY A 52 22.89 -2.42 15.09
N GLY A 53 22.76 -3.70 15.48
CA GLY A 53 23.30 -4.21 16.74
C GLY A 53 22.58 -3.69 17.99
N SER A 54 21.38 -3.12 17.86
CA SER A 54 20.60 -2.56 18.96
C SER A 54 19.95 -3.61 19.89
N GLY A 55 20.02 -4.89 19.54
CA GLY A 55 19.29 -5.96 20.22
C GLY A 55 17.84 -6.10 19.79
N ASN A 56 17.33 -5.22 18.91
CA ASN A 56 15.98 -5.30 18.38
C ASN A 56 15.99 -5.97 17.01
N SER A 57 15.11 -6.95 16.81
CA SER A 57 14.93 -7.61 15.51
C SER A 57 13.61 -7.21 14.88
N PHE A 58 13.65 -6.79 13.63
CA PHE A 58 12.47 -6.36 12.87
C PHE A 58 12.20 -7.32 11.71
N PRO A 59 10.94 -7.49 11.28
CA PRO A 59 10.63 -8.23 10.06
C PRO A 59 11.22 -7.53 8.82
N ALA A 60 11.27 -8.23 7.70
CA ALA A 60 11.65 -7.62 6.43
C ALA A 60 10.76 -6.42 6.08
N ILE A 61 11.28 -5.47 5.32
CA ILE A 61 10.51 -4.33 4.81
C ILE A 61 9.35 -4.83 3.95
N ASN A 62 8.15 -4.33 4.21
CA ASN A 62 7.01 -4.61 3.34
C ASN A 62 7.16 -3.88 2.01
N MET A 63 7.53 -4.62 0.98
CA MET A 63 7.83 -4.08 -0.35
C MET A 63 6.61 -3.51 -1.09
N LEU A 64 5.38 -3.82 -0.65
CA LEU A 64 4.17 -3.25 -1.24
C LEU A 64 4.08 -1.74 -1.03
N ASN A 65 4.67 -1.22 0.03
CA ASN A 65 4.62 0.22 0.36
C ASN A 65 5.15 1.11 -0.76
N ILE A 66 6.20 0.70 -1.46
CA ILE A 66 6.85 1.56 -2.48
C ILE A 66 5.87 2.01 -3.59
N GLN A 67 4.82 1.25 -3.81
CA GLN A 67 3.84 1.52 -4.86
C GLN A 67 2.46 1.88 -4.29
N SER A 68 2.28 1.88 -2.98
CA SER A 68 1.03 2.30 -2.36
C SER A 68 0.74 3.77 -2.64
N ALA A 69 -0.53 4.10 -2.86
CA ALA A 69 -0.98 5.49 -2.97
C ALA A 69 -0.77 6.26 -1.65
N ASN A 70 -0.78 5.56 -0.52
CA ASN A 70 -0.59 6.12 0.81
C ASN A 70 0.89 6.34 1.15
N PHE A 71 1.82 5.85 0.34
CA PHE A 71 3.25 5.99 0.60
C PHE A 71 3.81 7.25 -0.08
N PHE A 72 4.30 8.16 0.71
CA PHE A 72 4.74 9.48 0.24
C PHE A 72 5.88 9.37 -0.79
N ARG A 73 5.65 9.93 -1.98
CA ARG A 73 6.63 10.01 -3.09
C ARG A 73 7.25 8.66 -3.47
N ASN A 74 6.52 7.57 -3.34
CA ASN A 74 7.00 6.22 -3.66
C ASN A 74 8.34 5.86 -2.97
N ARG A 75 8.60 6.45 -1.81
CA ARG A 75 9.78 6.13 -1.02
C ARG A 75 9.54 4.91 -0.15
N ARG A 76 10.62 4.25 0.20
CA ARG A 76 10.67 3.21 1.22
C ARG A 76 12.04 3.21 1.87
N PRO A 77 12.17 2.75 3.10
CA PRO A 77 13.48 2.48 3.65
C PRO A 77 14.16 1.40 2.80
N ASP A 78 15.32 1.72 2.22
CA ASP A 78 16.02 0.86 1.26
C ASP A 78 17.34 0.31 1.80
N GLY A 79 17.68 0.66 3.03
CA GLY A 79 18.93 0.26 3.68
C GLY A 79 20.18 1.00 3.19
N ALA A 80 20.04 1.89 2.21
CA ALA A 80 21.15 2.67 1.66
C ALA A 80 21.46 3.92 2.50
N ASN A 81 22.72 4.30 2.58
CA ASN A 81 23.15 5.53 3.24
C ASN A 81 22.93 6.76 2.36
N PRO A 82 22.55 7.92 2.94
CA PRO A 82 22.23 8.14 4.34
C PRO A 82 20.84 7.59 4.70
N LEU A 83 20.75 6.84 5.79
CA LEU A 83 19.47 6.35 6.31
C LEU A 83 18.61 7.52 6.81
N LYS A 84 17.33 7.54 6.43
CA LYS A 84 16.43 8.67 6.72
C LYS A 84 15.13 8.22 7.35
N VAL A 85 14.75 8.86 8.43
CA VAL A 85 13.43 8.66 9.06
C VAL A 85 12.30 9.02 8.09
N SER A 86 12.52 10.01 7.22
CA SER A 86 11.53 10.44 6.21
C SER A 86 11.18 9.37 5.15
N GLU A 87 11.97 8.32 5.03
CA GLU A 87 11.66 7.19 4.15
C GLU A 87 10.48 6.36 4.65
N PHE A 88 10.15 6.49 5.93
CA PHE A 88 9.01 5.79 6.54
C PHE A 88 7.69 6.58 6.46
N LEU A 89 7.66 7.75 5.85
CA LEU A 89 6.42 8.52 5.70
C LEU A 89 5.37 7.70 4.93
N GLY A 90 4.21 7.48 5.54
CA GLY A 90 3.14 6.66 4.98
C GLY A 90 3.41 5.15 4.98
N TYR A 91 4.51 4.70 5.61
CA TYR A 91 4.85 3.28 5.67
C TYR A 91 3.86 2.49 6.52
N ASP A 92 3.43 1.35 6.01
CA ASP A 92 2.56 0.39 6.67
C ASP A 92 3.15 -1.03 6.56
N GLN A 93 3.63 -1.58 7.68
CA GLN A 93 4.20 -2.91 7.72
C GLN A 93 3.16 -4.00 7.41
N THR A 94 1.89 -3.73 7.68
CA THR A 94 0.78 -4.67 7.51
C THR A 94 0.03 -4.48 6.21
N LEU A 95 0.52 -3.59 5.33
CA LEU A 95 -0.13 -3.32 4.05
C LEU A 95 -0.33 -4.60 3.26
N ILE A 96 -1.57 -4.85 2.89
CA ILE A 96 -1.97 -5.91 1.97
C ILE A 96 -2.78 -5.30 0.85
N ARG A 97 -2.75 -5.91 -0.32
CA ARG A 97 -3.69 -5.58 -1.37
C ARG A 97 -4.94 -6.43 -1.25
N ARG A 98 -6.07 -5.83 -1.60
CA ARG A 98 -7.38 -6.47 -1.53
C ARG A 98 -7.81 -6.88 -2.92
N GLU A 99 -8.30 -8.09 -3.04
CA GLU A 99 -8.79 -8.66 -4.28
C GLU A 99 -10.17 -8.10 -4.63
N PHE A 100 -10.41 -7.89 -5.92
CA PHE A 100 -11.73 -7.66 -6.48
C PHE A 100 -11.82 -8.27 -7.89
N ARG A 101 -13.03 -8.49 -8.35
CA ARG A 101 -13.30 -8.94 -9.71
C ARG A 101 -13.88 -7.80 -10.54
N PHE A 102 -13.76 -7.90 -11.84
CA PHE A 102 -14.15 -6.81 -12.72
C PHE A 102 -14.62 -7.30 -14.10
N ALA A 103 -15.38 -6.44 -14.79
CA ALA A 103 -15.51 -6.43 -16.23
C ALA A 103 -14.82 -5.17 -16.76
N TYR A 104 -14.16 -5.25 -17.89
CA TYR A 104 -13.29 -4.22 -18.42
C TYR A 104 -13.66 -3.80 -19.83
N SER A 105 -13.58 -2.51 -20.10
CA SER A 105 -13.62 -1.94 -21.44
C SER A 105 -12.56 -0.83 -21.59
N SER A 106 -11.84 -0.86 -22.69
CA SER A 106 -10.91 0.22 -23.04
C SER A 106 -11.60 1.49 -23.60
N THR A 107 -12.90 1.44 -23.87
CA THR A 107 -13.60 2.47 -24.65
C THR A 107 -14.69 3.21 -23.90
N SER A 108 -15.46 2.56 -23.04
CA SER A 108 -16.53 3.22 -22.30
C SER A 108 -17.01 2.43 -21.08
N SER A 109 -17.59 3.15 -20.12
CA SER A 109 -18.24 2.56 -18.93
C SER A 109 -19.45 1.69 -19.32
N THR A 110 -20.26 2.13 -20.28
CA THR A 110 -21.42 1.36 -20.78
C THR A 110 -21.00 0.00 -21.30
N ASN A 111 -19.89 -0.07 -22.03
CA ASN A 111 -19.36 -1.34 -22.53
C ASN A 111 -18.86 -2.21 -21.37
N ALA A 112 -18.17 -1.63 -20.38
CA ALA A 112 -17.73 -2.39 -19.22
C ALA A 112 -18.92 -3.04 -18.47
N CYS A 113 -20.03 -2.33 -18.33
CA CYS A 113 -21.26 -2.84 -17.71
C CYS A 113 -21.94 -3.98 -18.49
N ASN A 114 -21.69 -4.09 -19.77
CA ASN A 114 -22.25 -5.13 -20.63
C ASN A 114 -21.34 -6.35 -20.82
N PHE A 115 -20.11 -6.29 -20.31
CA PHE A 115 -19.18 -7.39 -20.44
C PHE A 115 -19.34 -8.41 -19.32
N THR A 116 -18.97 -9.65 -19.63
CA THR A 116 -18.90 -10.72 -18.64
C THR A 116 -17.77 -10.44 -17.67
N ILE A 117 -18.00 -10.75 -16.40
CA ILE A 117 -16.99 -10.67 -15.35
C ILE A 117 -15.72 -11.45 -15.77
N ASN A 118 -14.57 -10.83 -15.59
CA ASN A 118 -13.29 -11.48 -15.87
C ASN A 118 -13.05 -12.65 -14.92
N ALA A 119 -12.48 -13.72 -15.45
CA ALA A 119 -12.07 -14.87 -14.62
C ALA A 119 -10.86 -14.53 -13.73
N THR A 120 -10.08 -13.52 -14.11
CA THR A 120 -8.89 -13.07 -13.39
C THR A 120 -9.28 -11.94 -12.45
N SER A 121 -8.81 -12.01 -11.21
CA SER A 121 -8.95 -10.94 -10.24
C SER A 121 -7.87 -9.88 -10.42
N TYR A 122 -8.18 -8.66 -9.99
CA TYR A 122 -7.21 -7.59 -9.76
C TYR A 122 -7.20 -7.23 -8.27
N TRP A 123 -6.25 -6.39 -7.88
CA TRP A 123 -6.04 -5.99 -6.50
C TRP A 123 -5.94 -4.47 -6.38
N HIS A 124 -6.34 -3.91 -5.24
CA HIS A 124 -6.16 -2.50 -4.93
C HIS A 124 -5.45 -2.31 -3.59
N ASP A 125 -4.84 -1.16 -3.40
CA ASP A 125 -4.04 -0.83 -2.20
C ASP A 125 -4.80 0.03 -1.18
N GLY A 126 -6.09 0.23 -1.37
CA GLY A 126 -6.96 0.92 -0.44
C GLY A 126 -7.33 0.10 0.80
N SER A 127 -7.88 0.77 1.78
CA SER A 127 -8.31 0.16 3.06
C SER A 127 -9.71 -0.47 3.01
N ASN A 128 -10.53 -0.11 2.03
CA ASN A 128 -11.89 -0.62 1.87
C ASN A 128 -11.90 -2.02 1.25
N THR A 129 -13.03 -2.70 1.30
CA THR A 129 -13.20 -4.02 0.68
C THR A 129 -13.08 -3.95 -0.84
N LEU A 130 -13.63 -2.91 -1.44
CA LEU A 130 -13.57 -2.62 -2.87
C LEU A 130 -12.80 -1.33 -3.14
N PRO A 131 -12.25 -1.16 -4.36
CA PRO A 131 -11.51 0.04 -4.70
C PRO A 131 -12.39 1.29 -4.64
N VAL A 132 -11.80 2.36 -4.13
CA VAL A 132 -12.40 3.69 -4.09
C VAL A 132 -11.50 4.70 -4.78
N ASP A 133 -12.02 5.90 -5.01
CA ASP A 133 -11.28 6.98 -5.65
C ASP A 133 -9.94 7.25 -4.96
N GLY A 134 -8.88 7.31 -5.78
CA GLY A 134 -7.51 7.47 -5.33
C GLY A 134 -6.73 6.17 -5.08
N ASP A 135 -7.40 5.01 -4.97
CA ASP A 135 -6.71 3.72 -4.87
C ASP A 135 -5.94 3.41 -6.16
N ARG A 136 -4.90 2.60 -6.04
CA ARG A 136 -4.19 2.06 -7.21
C ARG A 136 -4.61 0.63 -7.47
N ILE A 137 -4.82 0.33 -8.75
CA ILE A 137 -5.23 -0.99 -9.21
C ILE A 137 -4.04 -1.76 -9.78
N TRP A 138 -3.95 -3.02 -9.43
CA TRP A 138 -2.84 -3.91 -9.72
C TRP A 138 -3.31 -5.23 -10.32
N LYS A 139 -2.53 -5.78 -11.25
CA LYS A 139 -2.76 -7.10 -11.85
C LYS A 139 -2.41 -8.25 -10.90
N TYR A 140 -1.53 -8.00 -9.94
CA TYR A 140 -1.00 -9.00 -9.02
C TYR A 140 -1.03 -8.53 -7.57
N ALA A 141 -1.31 -9.46 -6.66
CA ALA A 141 -1.33 -9.18 -5.21
C ALA A 141 0.01 -8.63 -4.69
N THR A 142 1.12 -9.09 -5.25
CA THR A 142 2.48 -8.78 -4.80
C THR A 142 3.30 -7.96 -5.80
N GLY A 143 2.74 -7.61 -6.97
CA GLY A 143 3.43 -6.82 -7.99
C GLY A 143 3.89 -5.46 -7.45
N THR A 144 5.11 -5.06 -7.75
CA THR A 144 5.69 -3.78 -7.29
C THR A 144 6.17 -2.90 -8.43
N ALA A 145 6.25 -3.44 -9.64
CA ALA A 145 6.63 -2.70 -10.82
C ALA A 145 5.46 -1.89 -11.40
N THR A 146 5.75 -0.81 -12.08
CA THR A 146 4.72 -0.02 -12.78
C THR A 146 3.99 -0.85 -13.84
N SER A 147 4.67 -1.80 -14.47
CA SER A 147 4.10 -2.77 -15.42
C SER A 147 3.05 -3.69 -14.81
N ASP A 148 3.05 -3.84 -13.47
CA ASP A 148 2.10 -4.68 -12.74
C ASP A 148 0.79 -3.95 -12.44
N ARG A 149 0.69 -2.67 -12.79
CA ARG A 149 -0.55 -1.89 -12.64
C ARG A 149 -1.56 -2.26 -13.71
N ALA A 150 -2.83 -2.05 -13.38
CA ALA A 150 -3.92 -2.25 -14.32
C ALA A 150 -3.81 -1.31 -15.52
N GLU A 151 -4.32 -1.73 -16.65
CA GLU A 151 -4.45 -0.91 -17.85
C GLU A 151 -5.43 0.23 -17.61
N SER A 152 -5.22 1.36 -18.30
CA SER A 152 -6.19 2.46 -18.33
C SER A 152 -7.47 2.00 -19.03
N GLY A 153 -8.61 2.39 -18.47
CA GLY A 153 -9.93 2.07 -19.04
C GLY A 153 -11.02 2.01 -17.98
N TYR A 154 -12.17 1.48 -18.36
CA TYR A 154 -13.36 1.45 -17.53
C TYR A 154 -13.56 0.06 -16.93
N TYR A 155 -13.86 0.03 -15.63
CA TYR A 155 -14.00 -1.17 -14.83
C TYR A 155 -15.34 -1.17 -14.13
N GLN A 156 -16.16 -2.19 -14.34
CA GLN A 156 -17.28 -2.50 -13.47
C GLN A 156 -16.77 -3.42 -12.36
N ILE A 157 -17.06 -3.06 -11.12
CA ILE A 157 -16.53 -3.71 -9.93
C ILE A 157 -17.51 -4.79 -9.43
N PHE A 158 -16.95 -5.93 -9.05
CA PHE A 158 -17.68 -7.06 -8.48
C PHE A 158 -17.03 -7.50 -7.17
N ASP A 159 -17.86 -7.83 -6.21
CA ASP A 159 -17.40 -8.45 -4.97
C ASP A 159 -16.73 -9.80 -5.27
N PRO A 160 -15.53 -10.06 -4.76
CA PRO A 160 -14.77 -11.27 -5.08
C PRO A 160 -15.41 -12.55 -4.51
N SER A 161 -16.19 -12.44 -3.44
CA SER A 161 -16.81 -13.59 -2.77
C SER A 161 -18.15 -13.98 -3.37
N SER A 162 -18.98 -13.00 -3.72
CA SER A 162 -20.34 -13.22 -4.25
C SER A 162 -20.40 -13.23 -5.78
N GLY A 163 -19.45 -12.57 -6.45
CA GLY A 163 -19.50 -12.34 -7.89
C GLY A 163 -20.65 -11.41 -8.33
N VAL A 164 -21.31 -10.77 -7.37
CA VAL A 164 -22.41 -9.82 -7.64
C VAL A 164 -21.81 -8.47 -7.98
N SER A 165 -22.37 -7.78 -9.00
CA SER A 165 -22.00 -6.40 -9.30
C SER A 165 -22.44 -5.49 -8.16
N GLU A 166 -21.51 -4.71 -7.64
CA GLU A 166 -21.79 -3.71 -6.61
C GLU A 166 -22.45 -2.43 -7.19
N GLY A 167 -22.76 -2.43 -8.49
CA GLY A 167 -23.31 -1.27 -9.17
C GLY A 167 -22.31 -0.12 -9.30
N THR A 168 -21.09 -0.32 -8.84
CA THR A 168 -20.03 0.67 -8.88
C THR A 168 -19.16 0.42 -10.09
N TYR A 169 -18.84 1.47 -10.81
CA TYR A 169 -17.82 1.43 -11.85
C TYR A 169 -16.85 2.61 -11.67
N GLY A 170 -15.69 2.48 -12.24
CA GLY A 170 -14.68 3.53 -12.20
C GLY A 170 -13.76 3.47 -13.39
N GLU A 171 -13.01 4.54 -13.58
CA GLU A 171 -12.00 4.65 -14.61
C GLU A 171 -10.62 4.45 -13.97
N VAL A 172 -9.80 3.59 -14.56
CA VAL A 172 -8.37 3.52 -14.22
C VAL A 172 -7.61 4.44 -15.15
N LEU A 173 -7.00 5.46 -14.57
CA LEU A 173 -6.19 6.44 -15.27
C LEU A 173 -4.78 5.93 -15.52
N GLY A 174 -4.02 6.63 -16.37
CA GLY A 174 -2.61 6.36 -16.62
C GLY A 174 -1.81 6.27 -15.30
N GLY A 175 -1.11 5.14 -15.11
CA GLY A 175 -0.41 4.86 -13.85
C GLY A 175 -1.20 4.07 -12.81
N GLY A 176 -2.40 3.57 -13.17
CA GLY A 176 -3.19 2.64 -12.35
C GLY A 176 -4.02 3.30 -11.25
N ALA A 177 -4.14 4.63 -11.24
CA ALA A 177 -5.01 5.32 -10.27
C ALA A 177 -6.48 5.11 -10.62
N PHE A 178 -7.30 4.71 -9.64
CA PHE A 178 -8.73 4.54 -9.77
C PHE A 178 -9.44 5.87 -9.52
N GLY A 179 -10.30 6.26 -10.44
CA GLY A 179 -11.23 7.38 -10.29
C GLY A 179 -12.65 6.83 -10.27
N GLY A 180 -13.29 6.84 -9.12
CA GLY A 180 -14.69 6.45 -8.97
C GLY A 180 -15.63 7.46 -9.62
N GLN A 181 -16.72 6.98 -10.22
CA GLN A 181 -17.84 7.81 -10.71
C GLN A 181 -19.13 7.34 -10.06
#